data_e1726626d90c11b493f671892dfcea0e
#
_entry.id   e1726626d90c11b493f671892dfcea0e
#
_cell.length_a   1.000
_cell.length_b   1.000
_cell.length_c   1.000
_cell.angle_alpha   90.00
_cell.angle_beta   90.00
_cell.angle_gamma   90.00
#
_symmetry.space_group_name_H-M   'P 1'
#
loop_
_entity.id
_entity.type
_entity.pdbx_description
1 polymer ?
#
loop_
_entity_poly.entity_id
_entity_poly.type
_entity_poly.pdbx_seq_one_letter_code
_entity_poly.pdbx_strand_id
1 'polypeptide(L)'
;MTRPLHVVGLGGTVRTGSSSEQALRIAVARAAAQGASTRVFGGSELAALPMYAPEAGDGGPVARDLVAHLRRADGVIVASPGYHGSISGLVKNALDYTEEMRDDALPYLADRSVGLVVTAYGWQASVTTLSALRAIVHALRGWVTPYGAAVNSLQTRFADGVCAEPRVVEQLQTVADEVVRFAELVSARRHGVLSGPQPAEGA
;
A
#
# COMPACT_ATOMS: atom_id res chain seq x y z
N MET A 1 -6.30 4.78 26.05
CA MET A 1 -5.13 4.37 25.24
C MET A 1 -5.59 4.29 23.79
N THR A 2 -4.97 5.01 22.88
CA THR A 2 -5.23 4.91 21.44
C THR A 2 -4.76 3.54 20.94
N ARG A 3 -5.51 2.91 20.04
CA ARG A 3 -5.07 1.66 19.41
C ARG A 3 -3.78 1.89 18.61
N PRO A 4 -2.90 0.88 18.46
CA PRO A 4 -1.77 1.00 17.56
C PRO A 4 -2.28 1.25 16.11
N LEU A 5 -1.50 1.98 15.32
CA LEU A 5 -1.76 2.15 13.90
C LEU A 5 -1.82 0.79 13.21
N HIS A 6 -2.66 0.67 12.17
CA HIS A 6 -2.76 -0.53 11.37
C HIS A 6 -2.27 -0.26 9.95
N VAL A 7 -1.19 -0.93 9.53
CA VAL A 7 -0.62 -0.80 8.19
C VAL A 7 -0.83 -2.08 7.41
N VAL A 8 -1.47 -1.96 6.26
CA VAL A 8 -1.72 -3.07 5.34
C VAL A 8 -0.71 -3.02 4.19
N GLY A 9 0.02 -4.11 4.00
CA GLY A 9 0.84 -4.32 2.82
C GLY A 9 0.10 -5.18 1.79
N LEU A 10 0.05 -4.75 0.54
CA LEU A 10 -0.46 -5.58 -0.54
C LEU A 10 0.46 -5.55 -1.75
N GLY A 11 0.71 -6.70 -2.33
CA GLY A 11 1.56 -6.76 -3.50
C GLY A 11 2.32 -8.09 -3.65
N GLY A 12 3.14 -8.15 -4.67
CA GLY A 12 3.88 -9.34 -5.03
C GLY A 12 3.49 -9.90 -6.39
N THR A 13 3.88 -11.11 -6.63
CA THR A 13 3.53 -11.90 -7.83
C THR A 13 3.22 -13.33 -7.42
N VAL A 14 2.63 -14.11 -8.31
CA VAL A 14 2.41 -15.55 -8.11
C VAL A 14 3.72 -16.34 -7.88
N ARG A 15 4.87 -15.77 -8.27
CA ARG A 15 6.17 -16.38 -8.05
C ARG A 15 6.61 -16.16 -6.60
N THR A 16 6.82 -17.25 -5.87
CA THR A 16 7.36 -17.22 -4.50
C THR A 16 8.70 -16.45 -4.46
N GLY A 17 8.87 -15.60 -3.45
CA GLY A 17 10.10 -14.84 -3.27
C GLY A 17 10.33 -13.76 -4.33
N SER A 18 9.28 -13.27 -4.98
CA SER A 18 9.41 -12.19 -5.97
C SER A 18 10.02 -10.93 -5.35
N SER A 19 10.80 -10.19 -6.14
CA SER A 19 11.43 -8.94 -5.67
C SER A 19 10.41 -7.94 -5.13
N SER A 20 9.25 -7.83 -5.75
CA SER A 20 8.19 -6.94 -5.29
C SER A 20 7.61 -7.36 -3.93
N GLU A 21 7.42 -8.65 -3.68
CA GLU A 21 6.95 -9.13 -2.38
C GLU A 21 8.02 -8.97 -1.29
N GLN A 22 9.28 -9.27 -1.61
CA GLN A 22 10.37 -9.08 -0.64
C GLN A 22 10.55 -7.60 -0.29
N ALA A 23 10.51 -6.70 -1.27
CA ALA A 23 10.55 -5.26 -1.05
C ALA A 23 9.38 -4.78 -0.18
N LEU A 24 8.15 -5.28 -0.44
CA LEU A 24 6.99 -5.01 0.39
C LEU A 24 7.22 -5.41 1.84
N ARG A 25 7.71 -6.63 2.07
CA ARG A 25 7.93 -7.16 3.42
C ARG A 25 8.97 -6.36 4.19
N ILE A 26 10.03 -5.88 3.54
CA ILE A 26 11.03 -4.99 4.14
C ILE A 26 10.38 -3.67 4.59
N ALA A 27 9.58 -3.04 3.73
CA ALA A 27 8.90 -1.80 4.07
C ALA A 27 7.87 -2.01 5.21
N VAL A 28 7.06 -3.07 5.15
CA VAL A 28 6.08 -3.38 6.21
C VAL A 28 6.77 -3.73 7.54
N ALA A 29 7.89 -4.44 7.52
CA ALA A 29 8.68 -4.72 8.72
C ALA A 29 9.19 -3.43 9.38
N ARG A 30 9.54 -2.40 8.58
CA ARG A 30 9.90 -1.07 9.11
C ARG A 30 8.73 -0.39 9.83
N ALA A 31 7.53 -0.46 9.28
CA ALA A 31 6.33 0.08 9.95
C ALA A 31 6.03 -0.68 11.26
N ALA A 32 6.17 -2.01 11.25
CA ALA A 32 6.02 -2.82 12.46
C ALA A 32 7.06 -2.45 13.54
N ALA A 33 8.30 -2.19 13.17
CA ALA A 33 9.35 -1.76 14.08
C ALA A 33 9.06 -0.38 14.74
N GLN A 34 8.16 0.40 14.15
CA GLN A 34 7.66 1.66 14.72
C GLN A 34 6.39 1.48 15.57
N GLY A 35 5.99 0.24 15.85
CA GLY A 35 4.84 -0.08 16.71
C GLY A 35 3.50 -0.22 15.97
N ALA A 36 3.47 -0.16 14.65
CA ALA A 36 2.26 -0.43 13.90
C ALA A 36 1.92 -1.94 13.93
N SER A 37 0.63 -2.27 14.06
CA SER A 37 0.14 -3.61 13.71
C SER A 37 0.13 -3.75 12.19
N THR A 38 0.52 -4.90 11.67
CA THR A 38 0.66 -5.08 10.22
C THR A 38 -0.04 -6.32 9.71
N ARG A 39 -0.52 -6.27 8.45
CA ARG A 39 -1.01 -7.41 7.69
C ARG A 39 -0.48 -7.32 6.26
N VAL A 40 0.09 -8.39 5.75
CA VAL A 40 0.57 -8.46 4.36
C VAL A 40 -0.28 -9.43 3.57
N PHE A 41 -0.83 -8.96 2.47
CA PHE A 41 -1.45 -9.78 1.43
C PHE A 41 -0.43 -9.97 0.32
N GLY A 42 0.24 -11.12 0.35
CA GLY A 42 1.30 -11.46 -0.61
C GLY A 42 0.76 -12.04 -1.91
N GLY A 43 1.67 -12.34 -2.83
CA GLY A 43 1.30 -12.79 -4.18
C GLY A 43 0.41 -14.03 -4.22
N SER A 44 0.61 -15.00 -3.33
CA SER A 44 -0.23 -16.22 -3.26
C SER A 44 -1.66 -15.92 -2.81
N GLU A 45 -1.86 -15.02 -1.86
CA GLU A 45 -3.19 -14.63 -1.40
C GLU A 45 -3.90 -13.78 -2.45
N LEU A 46 -3.19 -12.83 -3.08
CA LEU A 46 -3.75 -12.03 -4.16
C LEU A 46 -4.12 -12.89 -5.38
N ALA A 47 -3.40 -13.97 -5.64
CA ALA A 47 -3.72 -14.92 -6.70
C ALA A 47 -4.96 -15.77 -6.42
N ALA A 48 -5.36 -15.89 -5.16
CA ALA A 48 -6.60 -16.56 -4.75
C ALA A 48 -7.84 -15.67 -4.87
N LEU A 49 -7.68 -14.37 -5.12
CA LEU A 49 -8.79 -13.46 -5.39
C LEU A 49 -9.38 -13.75 -6.77
N PRO A 50 -10.67 -14.02 -6.88
CA PRO A 50 -11.36 -13.98 -8.18
C PRO A 50 -11.12 -12.62 -8.87
N MET A 51 -11.29 -12.57 -10.19
CA MET A 51 -11.38 -11.26 -10.85
C MET A 51 -12.56 -10.51 -10.27
N TYR A 52 -12.30 -9.27 -9.84
CA TYR A 52 -13.34 -8.43 -9.26
C TYR A 52 -14.49 -8.23 -10.25
N ALA A 53 -15.68 -8.55 -9.78
CA ALA A 53 -16.92 -8.37 -10.52
C ALA A 53 -18.01 -7.98 -9.52
N PRO A 54 -18.59 -6.76 -9.60
CA PRO A 54 -19.55 -6.26 -8.61
C PRO A 54 -20.77 -7.16 -8.39
N GLU A 55 -21.15 -7.90 -9.42
CA GLU A 55 -22.34 -8.76 -9.41
C GLU A 55 -22.06 -10.22 -9.00
N ALA A 56 -20.78 -10.59 -8.82
CA ALA A 56 -20.37 -11.97 -8.54
C ALA A 56 -20.33 -12.32 -7.04
N GLY A 57 -20.81 -11.42 -6.17
CA GLY A 57 -20.76 -11.59 -4.72
C GLY A 57 -19.45 -11.09 -4.09
N ASP A 58 -19.20 -11.44 -2.84
CA ASP A 58 -18.15 -10.87 -2.01
C ASP A 58 -16.70 -11.34 -2.31
N GLY A 59 -16.48 -12.09 -3.37
CA GLY A 59 -15.16 -12.58 -3.78
C GLY A 59 -14.56 -13.67 -2.86
N GLY A 60 -15.30 -14.13 -1.87
CA GLY A 60 -14.88 -15.22 -0.97
C GLY A 60 -14.02 -14.76 0.22
N PRO A 61 -13.47 -15.73 0.98
CA PRO A 61 -12.85 -15.42 2.27
C PRO A 61 -11.62 -14.51 2.17
N VAL A 62 -10.79 -14.65 1.16
CA VAL A 62 -9.59 -13.81 0.98
C VAL A 62 -9.98 -12.37 0.64
N ALA A 63 -11.01 -12.17 -0.19
CA ALA A 63 -11.50 -10.84 -0.53
C ALA A 63 -12.12 -10.16 0.70
N ARG A 64 -12.94 -10.88 1.47
CA ARG A 64 -13.49 -10.36 2.74
C ARG A 64 -12.41 -9.96 3.72
N ASP A 65 -11.35 -10.76 3.88
CA ASP A 65 -10.22 -10.47 4.76
C ASP A 65 -9.46 -9.21 4.27
N LEU A 66 -9.18 -9.12 2.96
CA LEU A 66 -8.54 -7.97 2.35
C LEU A 66 -9.35 -6.68 2.61
N VAL A 67 -10.64 -6.68 2.28
CA VAL A 67 -11.51 -5.52 2.45
C VAL A 67 -11.65 -5.14 3.92
N ALA A 68 -11.81 -6.11 4.82
CA ALA A 68 -11.89 -5.86 6.27
C ALA A 68 -10.59 -5.22 6.81
N HIS A 69 -9.43 -5.66 6.34
CA HIS A 69 -8.17 -5.06 6.74
C HIS A 69 -7.96 -3.66 6.14
N LEU A 70 -8.33 -3.44 4.87
CA LEU A 70 -8.29 -2.11 4.25
C LEU A 70 -9.23 -1.11 4.94
N ARG A 71 -10.43 -1.53 5.35
CA ARG A 71 -11.36 -0.69 6.14
C ARG A 71 -10.74 -0.19 7.43
N ARG A 72 -9.97 -1.03 8.11
CA ARG A 72 -9.30 -0.71 9.40
C ARG A 72 -7.96 -0.02 9.24
N ALA A 73 -7.39 -0.01 8.04
CA ALA A 73 -6.07 0.52 7.80
C ALA A 73 -5.99 2.02 8.07
N ASP A 74 -4.92 2.44 8.72
CA ASP A 74 -4.50 3.84 8.83
C ASP A 74 -3.50 4.18 7.72
N GLY A 75 -2.73 3.19 7.26
CA GLY A 75 -1.81 3.30 6.15
C GLY A 75 -1.79 2.03 5.29
N VAL A 76 -1.40 2.18 4.04
CA VAL A 76 -1.26 1.07 3.09
C VAL A 76 0.10 1.16 2.39
N ILE A 77 0.76 0.04 2.18
CA ILE A 77 1.97 -0.04 1.34
C ILE A 77 1.64 -0.95 0.16
N VAL A 78 1.69 -0.41 -1.05
CA VAL A 78 1.41 -1.15 -2.27
C VAL A 78 2.71 -1.43 -3.01
N ALA A 79 2.99 -2.71 -3.28
CA ALA A 79 4.15 -3.11 -4.07
C ALA A 79 3.73 -3.85 -5.34
N SER A 80 4.18 -3.38 -6.50
CA SER A 80 3.88 -4.00 -7.78
C SER A 80 5.14 -4.24 -8.60
N PRO A 81 5.22 -5.36 -9.31
CA PRO A 81 6.13 -5.44 -10.43
C PRO A 81 5.66 -4.51 -11.56
N GLY A 82 6.62 -3.97 -12.33
CA GLY A 82 6.32 -3.24 -13.56
C GLY A 82 6.21 -4.19 -14.74
N TYR A 83 5.03 -4.29 -15.35
CA TYR A 83 4.78 -5.11 -16.53
C TYR A 83 4.21 -4.24 -17.65
N HIS A 84 4.92 -4.21 -18.79
CA HIS A 84 4.44 -3.54 -20.01
C HIS A 84 3.94 -2.10 -19.78
N GLY A 85 4.67 -1.34 -18.97
CA GLY A 85 4.38 0.08 -18.71
C GLY A 85 3.39 0.37 -17.59
N SER A 86 2.87 -0.66 -16.90
CA SER A 86 1.91 -0.50 -15.80
C SER A 86 2.15 -1.50 -14.68
N ILE A 87 1.27 -1.45 -13.65
CA ILE A 87 1.25 -2.41 -12.55
C ILE A 87 0.78 -3.79 -13.02
N SER A 88 1.04 -4.83 -12.22
CA SER A 88 0.53 -6.17 -12.51
C SER A 88 -1.00 -6.22 -12.39
N GLY A 89 -1.64 -7.03 -13.24
CA GLY A 89 -3.07 -7.31 -13.14
C GLY A 89 -3.48 -7.87 -11.79
N LEU A 90 -2.58 -8.63 -11.14
CA LEU A 90 -2.79 -9.18 -9.80
C LEU A 90 -3.00 -8.06 -8.75
N VAL A 91 -2.11 -7.07 -8.75
CA VAL A 91 -2.21 -5.92 -7.83
C VAL A 91 -3.39 -5.04 -8.20
N LYS A 92 -3.64 -4.85 -9.50
CA LYS A 92 -4.80 -4.06 -9.95
C LYS A 92 -6.11 -4.71 -9.51
N ASN A 93 -6.25 -6.02 -9.66
CA ASN A 93 -7.43 -6.76 -9.21
C ASN A 93 -7.66 -6.60 -7.69
N ALA A 94 -6.60 -6.68 -6.89
CA ALA A 94 -6.71 -6.46 -5.45
C ALA A 94 -7.16 -5.03 -5.09
N LEU A 95 -6.71 -4.04 -5.85
CA LEU A 95 -7.13 -2.64 -5.67
C LEU A 95 -8.59 -2.43 -6.11
N ASP A 96 -9.10 -3.19 -7.07
CA ASP A 96 -10.49 -3.10 -7.51
C ASP A 96 -11.47 -3.56 -6.42
N TYR A 97 -11.06 -4.44 -5.51
CA TYR A 97 -11.86 -4.79 -4.33
C TYR A 97 -12.11 -3.63 -3.36
N THR A 98 -11.42 -2.50 -3.49
CA THR A 98 -11.76 -1.29 -2.74
C THR A 98 -13.12 -0.72 -3.12
N GLU A 99 -13.71 -1.14 -4.25
CA GLU A 99 -15.07 -0.78 -4.64
C GLU A 99 -16.11 -1.22 -3.60
N GLU A 100 -15.85 -2.31 -2.86
CA GLU A 100 -16.66 -2.74 -1.72
C GLU A 100 -16.68 -1.73 -0.56
N MET A 101 -15.86 -0.68 -0.63
CA MET A 101 -15.74 0.38 0.37
C MET A 101 -16.31 1.72 -0.14
N ARG A 102 -16.91 1.76 -1.33
CA ARG A 102 -17.37 3.00 -1.97
C ARG A 102 -18.37 3.79 -1.14
N ASP A 103 -19.25 3.08 -0.43
CA ASP A 103 -20.34 3.64 0.38
C ASP A 103 -19.97 3.73 1.88
N ASP A 104 -18.72 3.39 2.25
CA ASP A 104 -18.23 3.56 3.61
C ASP A 104 -18.09 5.06 3.96
N ALA A 105 -18.12 5.40 5.25
CA ALA A 105 -17.87 6.78 5.72
C ALA A 105 -16.52 7.34 5.23
N LEU A 106 -15.52 6.47 5.01
CA LEU A 106 -14.25 6.76 4.38
C LEU A 106 -14.11 5.88 3.13
N PRO A 107 -14.64 6.32 1.98
CA PRO A 107 -14.69 5.50 0.79
C PRO A 107 -13.29 5.21 0.23
N TYR A 108 -13.14 4.02 -0.32
CA TYR A 108 -11.88 3.55 -0.91
C TYR A 108 -10.71 3.67 0.05
N LEU A 109 -9.70 4.47 -0.29
CA LEU A 109 -8.52 4.74 0.51
C LEU A 109 -8.52 6.16 1.11
N ALA A 110 -9.70 6.80 1.23
CA ALA A 110 -9.81 8.13 1.83
C ALA A 110 -9.20 8.16 3.24
N ASP A 111 -8.46 9.22 3.53
CA ASP A 111 -7.74 9.45 4.80
C ASP A 111 -6.69 8.36 5.16
N ARG A 112 -6.25 7.56 4.19
CA ARG A 112 -5.15 6.62 4.37
C ARG A 112 -3.91 7.11 3.66
N SER A 113 -2.77 7.07 4.35
CA SER A 113 -1.47 7.24 3.71
C SER A 113 -1.14 6.02 2.87
N VAL A 114 -0.63 6.22 1.65
CA VAL A 114 -0.31 5.11 0.76
C VAL A 114 1.12 5.22 0.25
N GLY A 115 1.98 4.34 0.72
CA GLY A 115 3.35 4.18 0.26
C GLY A 115 3.42 3.29 -0.98
N LEU A 116 4.26 3.65 -1.93
CA LEU A 116 4.36 2.96 -3.22
C LEU A 116 5.74 2.38 -3.43
N VAL A 117 5.78 1.11 -3.82
CA VAL A 117 7.00 0.37 -4.16
C VAL A 117 6.81 -0.28 -5.53
N VAL A 118 7.73 -0.06 -6.44
CA VAL A 118 7.72 -0.72 -7.74
C VAL A 118 9.08 -1.38 -8.02
N THR A 119 9.03 -2.61 -8.49
CA THR A 119 10.22 -3.33 -8.96
C THR A 119 10.07 -3.66 -10.45
N ALA A 120 11.03 -3.32 -11.28
CA ALA A 120 10.98 -3.64 -12.70
C ALA A 120 12.39 -3.81 -13.30
N TYR A 121 12.47 -4.41 -14.47
CA TYR A 121 13.73 -4.52 -15.22
C TYR A 121 14.03 -3.18 -15.93
N GLY A 122 14.87 -2.35 -15.31
CA GLY A 122 15.29 -1.06 -15.82
C GLY A 122 14.53 0.13 -15.24
N TRP A 123 15.20 1.28 -15.23
CA TRP A 123 14.71 2.52 -14.59
C TRP A 123 13.46 3.08 -15.28
N GLN A 124 13.42 3.03 -16.62
CA GLN A 124 12.26 3.52 -17.35
C GLN A 124 10.97 2.79 -16.92
N ALA A 125 11.00 1.46 -16.89
CA ALA A 125 9.85 0.66 -16.49
C ALA A 125 9.47 0.90 -15.02
N SER A 126 10.46 1.01 -14.11
CA SER A 126 10.20 1.27 -12.70
C SER A 126 9.51 2.61 -12.48
N VAL A 127 10.02 3.68 -13.10
CA VAL A 127 9.48 5.04 -12.94
C VAL A 127 8.10 5.18 -13.60
N THR A 128 7.92 4.64 -14.81
CA THR A 128 6.61 4.70 -15.50
C THR A 128 5.54 3.95 -14.70
N THR A 129 5.86 2.76 -14.19
CA THR A 129 4.93 1.98 -13.37
C THR A 129 4.62 2.69 -12.04
N LEU A 130 5.60 3.34 -11.42
CA LEU A 130 5.38 4.12 -10.20
C LEU A 130 4.42 5.29 -10.47
N SER A 131 4.55 5.96 -11.60
CA SER A 131 3.63 7.04 -12.01
C SER A 131 2.21 6.51 -12.24
N ALA A 132 2.07 5.37 -12.89
CA ALA A 132 0.78 4.72 -13.09
C ALA A 132 0.13 4.34 -11.74
N LEU A 133 0.90 3.76 -10.81
CA LEU A 133 0.38 3.40 -9.50
C LEU A 133 -0.05 4.63 -8.68
N ARG A 134 0.69 5.75 -8.77
CA ARG A 134 0.27 7.03 -8.16
C ARG A 134 -1.09 7.49 -8.66
N ALA A 135 -1.33 7.44 -9.95
CA ALA A 135 -2.60 7.83 -10.55
C ALA A 135 -3.76 6.93 -10.07
N ILE A 136 -3.53 5.63 -9.97
CA ILE A 136 -4.54 4.68 -9.46
C ILE A 136 -4.88 4.98 -8.00
N VAL A 137 -3.88 5.14 -7.13
CA VAL A 137 -4.12 5.43 -5.71
C VAL A 137 -4.79 6.79 -5.53
N HIS A 138 -4.44 7.79 -6.35
CA HIS A 138 -5.11 9.09 -6.35
C HIS A 138 -6.59 8.95 -6.72
N ALA A 139 -6.92 8.16 -7.76
CA ALA A 139 -8.30 7.88 -8.14
C ALA A 139 -9.08 7.18 -7.01
N LEU A 140 -8.42 6.36 -6.20
CA LEU A 140 -8.97 5.71 -5.01
C LEU A 140 -8.98 6.62 -3.77
N ARG A 141 -8.74 7.93 -3.90
CA ARG A 141 -8.73 8.95 -2.83
C ARG A 141 -7.67 8.73 -1.75
N GLY A 142 -6.65 7.92 -2.01
CA GLY A 142 -5.52 7.69 -1.09
C GLY A 142 -4.53 8.86 -1.10
N TRP A 143 -3.95 9.15 0.06
CA TRP A 143 -2.86 10.12 0.20
C TRP A 143 -1.53 9.44 -0.13
N VAL A 144 -1.11 9.56 -1.37
CA VAL A 144 0.20 9.01 -1.78
C VAL A 144 1.32 9.77 -1.08
N THR A 145 2.21 9.03 -0.41
CA THR A 145 3.38 9.64 0.23
C THR A 145 4.30 10.29 -0.80
N PRO A 146 4.99 11.39 -0.43
CA PRO A 146 5.90 12.10 -1.34
C PRO A 146 6.92 11.16 -1.97
N TYR A 147 7.54 10.31 -1.17
CA TYR A 147 8.52 9.35 -1.64
C TYR A 147 7.86 8.06 -2.10
N GLY A 148 8.24 7.58 -3.29
CA GLY A 148 7.90 6.25 -3.79
C GLY A 148 9.16 5.53 -4.26
N ALA A 149 9.31 4.27 -3.89
CA ALA A 149 10.49 3.50 -4.24
C ALA A 149 10.36 2.87 -5.64
N ALA A 150 11.20 3.32 -6.58
CA ALA A 150 11.39 2.70 -7.88
C ALA A 150 12.67 1.86 -7.85
N VAL A 151 12.53 0.53 -7.90
CA VAL A 151 13.66 -0.40 -7.77
C VAL A 151 13.96 -1.06 -9.12
N ASN A 152 15.20 -0.93 -9.57
CA ASN A 152 15.68 -1.63 -10.76
C ASN A 152 16.16 -3.04 -10.40
N SER A 153 15.36 -4.05 -10.71
CA SER A 153 15.64 -5.45 -10.39
C SER A 153 16.82 -6.07 -11.18
N LEU A 154 17.36 -5.36 -12.19
CA LEU A 154 18.61 -5.77 -12.84
C LEU A 154 19.82 -5.47 -11.97
N GLN A 155 19.73 -4.48 -11.08
CA GLN A 155 20.81 -4.01 -10.24
C GLN A 155 20.62 -4.37 -8.76
N THR A 156 19.42 -4.80 -8.38
CA THR A 156 19.05 -5.08 -7.00
C THR A 156 18.71 -6.55 -6.82
N ARG A 157 19.36 -7.19 -5.85
CA ARG A 157 19.10 -8.58 -5.49
C ARG A 157 18.37 -8.67 -4.16
N PHE A 158 17.31 -9.44 -4.18
CA PHE A 158 16.58 -9.85 -2.98
C PHE A 158 16.75 -11.37 -2.81
N ALA A 159 17.09 -11.80 -1.61
CA ALA A 159 17.18 -13.21 -1.25
C ALA A 159 16.73 -13.38 0.21
N ASP A 160 15.84 -14.32 0.45
CA ASP A 160 15.37 -14.70 1.80
C ASP A 160 14.93 -13.53 2.69
N GLY A 161 14.26 -12.56 2.08
CA GLY A 161 13.78 -11.36 2.78
C GLY A 161 14.83 -10.27 3.00
N VAL A 162 16.03 -10.46 2.46
CA VAL A 162 17.15 -9.50 2.56
C VAL A 162 17.38 -8.83 1.21
N CYS A 163 17.65 -7.53 1.24
CA CYS A 163 18.11 -6.76 0.09
C CYS A 163 19.61 -6.50 0.22
N ALA A 164 20.36 -6.82 -0.82
CA ALA A 164 21.82 -6.66 -0.83
C ALA A 164 22.26 -5.19 -0.95
N GLU A 165 21.41 -4.30 -1.45
CA GLU A 165 21.74 -2.89 -1.71
C GLU A 165 21.21 -1.99 -0.58
N PRO A 166 22.10 -1.41 0.28
CA PRO A 166 21.67 -0.57 1.41
C PRO A 166 20.80 0.62 1.00
N ARG A 167 21.09 1.25 -0.14
CA ARG A 167 20.29 2.37 -0.66
C ARG A 167 18.85 1.98 -0.96
N VAL A 168 18.62 0.76 -1.45
CA VAL A 168 17.26 0.28 -1.71
C VAL A 168 16.55 0.03 -0.38
N VAL A 169 17.24 -0.52 0.62
CA VAL A 169 16.68 -0.68 1.97
C VAL A 169 16.26 0.66 2.54
N GLU A 170 17.11 1.69 2.46
CA GLU A 170 16.80 3.05 2.90
C GLU A 170 15.56 3.62 2.19
N GLN A 171 15.46 3.40 0.87
CA GLN A 171 14.28 3.83 0.10
C GLN A 171 12.99 3.16 0.60
N LEU A 172 13.03 1.85 0.83
CA LEU A 172 11.88 1.10 1.34
C LEU A 172 11.49 1.53 2.76
N GLN A 173 12.49 1.82 3.60
CA GLN A 173 12.28 2.36 4.94
C GLN A 173 11.68 3.76 4.90
N THR A 174 12.15 4.64 4.01
CA THR A 174 11.60 5.99 3.81
C THR A 174 10.12 5.94 3.44
N VAL A 175 9.72 5.03 2.53
CA VAL A 175 8.31 4.83 2.19
C VAL A 175 7.49 4.47 3.43
N ALA A 176 7.98 3.55 4.25
CA ALA A 176 7.28 3.14 5.47
C ALA A 176 7.22 4.25 6.52
N ASP A 177 8.32 4.99 6.71
CA ASP A 177 8.42 6.09 7.65
C ASP A 177 7.42 7.20 7.30
N GLU A 178 7.28 7.54 6.02
CA GLU A 178 6.28 8.51 5.56
C GLU A 178 4.85 8.00 5.75
N VAL A 179 4.59 6.71 5.49
CA VAL A 179 3.26 6.11 5.73
C VAL A 179 2.87 6.21 7.19
N VAL A 180 3.75 5.80 8.10
CA VAL A 180 3.49 5.84 9.54
C VAL A 180 3.30 7.27 10.02
N ARG A 181 4.21 8.17 9.65
CA ARG A 181 4.16 9.59 10.05
C ARG A 181 2.84 10.26 9.63
N PHE A 182 2.38 10.03 8.40
CA PHE A 182 1.13 10.62 7.94
C PHE A 182 -0.08 9.98 8.66
N ALA A 183 -0.06 8.67 8.85
CA ALA A 183 -1.11 7.98 9.59
C ALA A 183 -1.23 8.48 11.04
N GLU A 184 -0.12 8.80 11.71
CA GLU A 184 -0.10 9.44 13.03
C GLU A 184 -0.79 10.80 13.03
N LEU A 185 -0.49 11.66 12.04
CA LEU A 185 -1.09 12.98 11.90
C LEU A 185 -2.62 12.90 11.71
N VAL A 186 -3.07 11.98 10.85
CA VAL A 186 -4.51 11.77 10.61
C VAL A 186 -5.19 11.20 11.85
N SER A 187 -4.56 10.24 12.52
CA SER A 187 -5.07 9.66 13.77
C SER A 187 -5.18 10.70 14.88
N ALA A 188 -4.15 11.54 15.06
CA ALA A 188 -4.16 12.63 16.04
C ALA A 188 -5.28 13.63 15.79
N ARG A 189 -5.56 13.97 14.52
CA ARG A 189 -6.68 14.82 14.14
C ARG A 189 -8.04 14.19 14.48
N ARG A 190 -8.22 12.90 14.16
CA ARG A 190 -9.46 12.16 14.45
C ARG A 190 -9.76 12.08 15.95
N HIS A 191 -8.74 12.05 16.79
CA HIS A 191 -8.87 11.99 18.25
C HIS A 191 -8.86 13.37 18.93
N GLY A 192 -8.94 14.47 18.16
CA GLY A 192 -9.01 15.83 18.72
C GLY A 192 -7.72 16.35 19.35
N VAL A 193 -6.59 15.67 19.13
CA VAL A 193 -5.27 16.10 19.63
C VAL A 193 -4.73 17.29 18.82
N LEU A 194 -5.10 17.38 17.54
CA LEU A 194 -4.82 18.53 16.69
C LEU A 194 -6.13 19.29 16.47
N SER A 195 -6.24 20.46 17.07
CA SER A 195 -7.37 21.39 16.80
C SER A 195 -7.27 21.86 15.35
N GLY A 196 -8.22 21.46 14.50
CA GLY A 196 -8.42 22.10 13.22
C GLY A 196 -8.90 23.55 13.40
N PRO A 197 -8.76 24.42 12.38
CA PRO A 197 -9.39 25.74 12.43
C PRO A 197 -10.88 25.55 12.69
N GLN A 198 -11.40 26.18 13.75
CA GLN A 198 -12.84 26.24 13.97
C GLN A 198 -13.45 26.98 12.78
N PRO A 199 -14.58 26.51 12.22
CA PRO A 199 -15.29 27.31 11.24
C PRO A 199 -15.60 28.66 11.92
N ALA A 200 -15.30 29.75 11.22
CA ALA A 200 -15.64 31.08 11.69
C ALA A 200 -17.13 31.09 11.97
N GLU A 201 -17.53 31.31 13.25
CA GLU A 201 -18.90 31.56 13.59
C GLU A 201 -19.31 32.91 12.98
N GLY A 202 -20.21 32.87 12.02
CA GLY A 202 -21.06 34.00 11.67
C GLY A 202 -20.45 35.03 10.70
N ALA A 203 -20.84 34.97 9.46
CA ALA A 203 -21.17 36.15 8.65
C ALA A 203 -22.42 35.84 7.82
#